data_e428337d9eb1a97f52ce44d04314e0b6
#
_entry.id   e428337d9eb1a97f52ce44d04314e0b6
#
_cell.length_a   1.000
_cell.length_b   1.000
_cell.length_c   1.000
_cell.angle_alpha   90.00
_cell.angle_beta   90.00
_cell.angle_gamma   90.00
#
_symmetry.space_group_name_H-M   'P 1'
#
loop_
_entity.id
_entity.type
_entity.pdbx_description
1 polymer ?
#
loop_
_entity_poly.entity_id
_entity_poly.type
_entity_poly.pdbx_seq_one_letter_code
_entity_poly.pdbx_strand_id
1 'polypeptide(L)'
;MAKPVLINQTAFIGDGLLGIPLYRGVHRYFPSAPVILLVRKGLKGFFEKLTFVDRVFEIDKSQPEERAKVFRQLKDIEYQAVFSPHESTRSQLLVWGLKANQKIGFDTAWWSRLVYSKTVRRDQSLPDSLRQFSLLRAIDPQLNTAYQNLDTGLTNPSNQNTYDFFDVGIPDWASLDVTSETRVQTTEGFDHLLSKYPSLNQGPVLMAPGSVWETKKWTEEGFVAVATAVSKDRPVAFIGSPAESELCQRLANSVPNAMSIAGETSLFETHLLMRQSSALVANDSGSMHLAASAGLPIVSVFGPTVLPFGYRPWVKNSIVVQQPLECRPCGLHGQKVCPIGTHECMKALSAQPVIQALGTVLSR
;
A
#
# COMPACT_ATOMS: atom_id res chain seq x y z
N MET A 1 -4.36 2.66 33.96
CA MET A 1 -4.59 2.37 32.51
C MET A 1 -3.46 1.49 32.02
N ALA A 2 -3.75 0.56 31.08
CA ALA A 2 -2.71 -0.26 30.47
C ALA A 2 -1.73 0.61 29.70
N LYS A 3 -0.43 0.25 29.72
CA LYS A 3 0.58 0.94 28.91
C LYS A 3 0.29 0.71 27.42
N PRO A 4 0.39 1.74 26.56
CA PRO A 4 0.13 1.59 25.13
C PRO A 4 1.18 0.74 24.43
N VAL A 5 0.83 0.27 23.21
CA VAL A 5 1.76 -0.34 22.26
C VAL A 5 2.00 0.63 21.12
N LEU A 6 3.26 0.86 20.75
CA LEU A 6 3.64 1.69 19.63
C LEU A 6 4.06 0.83 18.44
N ILE A 7 3.58 1.21 17.25
CA ILE A 7 4.07 0.67 15.98
C ILE A 7 4.75 1.80 15.21
N ASN A 8 6.04 1.64 14.93
CA ASN A 8 6.87 2.62 14.24
C ASN A 8 6.97 2.30 12.73
N GLN A 9 6.01 2.78 11.95
CA GLN A 9 5.97 2.58 10.49
C GLN A 9 6.05 3.92 9.74
N THR A 10 7.26 4.42 9.57
CA THR A 10 7.51 5.72 8.95
C THR A 10 7.98 5.61 7.49
N ALA A 11 7.73 4.51 6.82
CA ALA A 11 8.01 4.30 5.40
C ALA A 11 6.99 4.99 4.49
N PHE A 12 6.98 4.66 3.20
CA PHE A 12 6.00 5.19 2.25
C PHE A 12 4.60 4.63 2.52
N ILE A 13 3.59 5.21 1.85
CA ILE A 13 2.18 4.81 2.00
C ILE A 13 1.98 3.31 1.74
N GLY A 14 2.62 2.75 0.72
CA GLY A 14 2.51 1.32 0.41
C GLY A 14 2.95 0.43 1.57
N ASP A 15 4.11 0.72 2.16
CA ASP A 15 4.62 -0.03 3.32
C ASP A 15 3.70 0.13 4.55
N GLY A 16 3.14 1.34 4.73
CA GLY A 16 2.17 1.62 5.79
C GLY A 16 0.91 0.78 5.65
N LEU A 17 0.36 0.68 4.45
CA LEU A 17 -0.83 -0.12 4.16
C LEU A 17 -0.54 -1.62 4.26
N LEU A 18 0.60 -2.08 3.76
CA LEU A 18 1.06 -3.47 3.91
C LEU A 18 1.27 -3.87 5.38
N GLY A 19 1.42 -2.91 6.28
CA GLY A 19 1.49 -3.13 7.72
C GLY A 19 0.14 -3.42 8.41
N ILE A 20 -1.00 -3.25 7.75
CA ILE A 20 -2.34 -3.41 8.34
C ILE A 20 -2.51 -4.75 9.10
N PRO A 21 -2.10 -5.92 8.58
CA PRO A 21 -2.18 -7.17 9.32
C PRO A 21 -1.41 -7.14 10.64
N LEU A 22 -0.21 -6.53 10.66
CA LEU A 22 0.55 -6.34 11.90
C LEU A 22 -0.23 -5.48 12.90
N TYR A 23 -0.82 -4.36 12.46
CA TYR A 23 -1.53 -3.43 13.35
C TYR A 23 -2.76 -4.10 13.97
N ARG A 24 -3.56 -4.79 13.14
CA ARG A 24 -4.70 -5.61 13.57
C ARG A 24 -4.26 -6.72 14.53
N GLY A 25 -3.16 -7.39 14.22
CA GLY A 25 -2.57 -8.43 15.09
C GLY A 25 -2.12 -7.85 16.43
N VAL A 26 -1.42 -6.72 16.46
CA VAL A 26 -1.02 -6.05 17.71
C VAL A 26 -2.25 -5.73 18.58
N HIS A 27 -3.30 -5.16 17.98
CA HIS A 27 -4.55 -4.89 18.71
C HIS A 27 -5.16 -6.15 19.31
N ARG A 28 -5.14 -7.29 18.61
CA ARG A 28 -5.65 -8.57 19.11
C ARG A 28 -4.80 -9.17 20.23
N TYR A 29 -3.48 -9.05 20.15
CA TYR A 29 -2.56 -9.57 21.18
C TYR A 29 -2.50 -8.69 22.42
N PHE A 30 -2.86 -7.42 22.32
CA PHE A 30 -2.86 -6.44 23.41
C PHE A 30 -4.23 -5.77 23.57
N PRO A 31 -5.32 -6.53 23.83
CA PRO A 31 -6.70 -6.03 23.73
C PRO A 31 -7.03 -4.91 24.74
N SER A 32 -6.27 -4.80 25.84
CA SER A 32 -6.46 -3.76 26.85
C SER A 32 -5.51 -2.57 26.67
N ALA A 33 -4.57 -2.62 25.72
CA ALA A 33 -3.57 -1.58 25.52
C ALA A 33 -3.92 -0.72 24.30
N PRO A 34 -3.91 0.61 24.42
CA PRO A 34 -4.08 1.47 23.26
C PRO A 34 -3.00 1.24 22.22
N VAL A 35 -3.38 1.12 20.95
CA VAL A 35 -2.46 1.00 19.82
C VAL A 35 -2.14 2.39 19.27
N ILE A 36 -0.89 2.77 19.39
CA ILE A 36 -0.35 4.02 18.84
C ILE A 36 0.44 3.71 17.58
N LEU A 37 0.15 4.46 16.52
CA LEU A 37 0.87 4.33 15.25
C LEU A 37 1.69 5.59 14.98
N LEU A 38 2.98 5.43 14.67
CA LEU A 38 3.83 6.50 14.16
C LEU A 38 4.00 6.30 12.65
N VAL A 39 3.52 7.24 11.87
CA VAL A 39 3.55 7.18 10.41
C VAL A 39 4.26 8.37 9.77
N ARG A 40 4.52 8.28 8.48
CA ARG A 40 4.98 9.40 7.67
C ARG A 40 3.84 10.41 7.49
N LYS A 41 4.18 11.70 7.40
CA LYS A 41 3.25 12.81 7.11
C LYS A 41 2.36 12.53 5.90
N GLY A 42 1.07 12.84 6.04
CA GLY A 42 0.02 12.61 5.05
C GLY A 42 -0.77 11.31 5.23
N LEU A 43 -0.37 10.44 6.19
CA LEU A 43 -1.03 9.15 6.40
C LEU A 43 -1.97 9.11 7.61
N LYS A 44 -1.84 10.09 8.50
CA LYS A 44 -2.61 10.15 9.75
C LYS A 44 -4.11 10.07 9.50
N GLY A 45 -4.63 10.89 8.59
CA GLY A 45 -6.06 10.98 8.30
C GLY A 45 -6.71 9.68 7.86
N PHE A 46 -5.94 8.75 7.28
CA PHE A 46 -6.39 7.40 6.96
C PHE A 46 -6.37 6.48 8.19
N PHE A 47 -5.21 6.36 8.84
CA PHE A 47 -5.03 5.38 9.92
C PHE A 47 -5.84 5.70 11.17
N GLU A 48 -6.14 6.97 11.46
CA GLU A 48 -7.04 7.36 12.56
C GLU A 48 -8.48 6.89 12.38
N LYS A 49 -8.87 6.53 11.16
CA LYS A 49 -10.21 6.02 10.88
C LYS A 49 -10.34 4.51 11.16
N LEU A 50 -9.24 3.80 11.39
CA LEU A 50 -9.27 2.36 11.66
C LEU A 50 -9.63 2.07 13.12
N THR A 51 -10.51 1.10 13.34
CA THR A 51 -11.05 0.76 14.68
C THR A 51 -10.00 0.19 15.63
N PHE A 52 -8.97 -0.44 15.10
CA PHE A 52 -7.87 -1.06 15.85
C PHE A 52 -6.64 -0.15 16.04
N VAL A 53 -6.75 1.15 15.73
CA VAL A 53 -5.71 2.17 15.96
C VAL A 53 -6.30 3.27 16.83
N ASP A 54 -5.75 3.51 18.02
CA ASP A 54 -6.31 4.47 18.98
C ASP A 54 -5.74 5.87 18.80
N ARG A 55 -4.47 5.97 18.38
CA ARG A 55 -3.81 7.26 18.17
C ARG A 55 -2.76 7.19 17.07
N VAL A 56 -2.67 8.23 16.25
CA VAL A 56 -1.66 8.34 15.20
C VAL A 56 -0.81 9.58 15.40
N PHE A 57 0.51 9.38 15.39
CA PHE A 57 1.49 10.45 15.27
C PHE A 57 2.04 10.49 13.84
N GLU A 58 2.23 11.68 13.31
CA GLU A 58 2.88 11.87 12.03
C GLU A 58 4.27 12.46 12.19
N ILE A 59 5.17 12.07 11.30
CA ILE A 59 6.53 12.58 11.26
C ILE A 59 6.89 13.02 9.84
N ASP A 60 7.30 14.28 9.70
CA ASP A 60 7.94 14.77 8.48
C ASP A 60 9.45 14.55 8.58
N LYS A 61 9.96 13.62 7.76
CA LYS A 61 11.39 13.26 7.76
C LYS A 61 12.28 14.39 7.22
N SER A 62 11.72 15.33 6.48
CA SER A 62 12.44 16.49 5.93
C SER A 62 12.61 17.64 6.93
N GLN A 63 11.77 17.67 7.99
CA GLN A 63 11.72 18.76 8.97
C GLN A 63 12.34 18.30 10.32
N PRO A 64 13.60 18.69 10.63
CA PRO A 64 14.27 18.27 11.86
C PRO A 64 13.54 18.67 13.14
N GLU A 65 12.96 19.88 13.17
CA GLU A 65 12.26 20.41 14.34
C GLU A 65 10.96 19.65 14.64
N GLU A 66 10.16 19.36 13.60
CA GLU A 66 8.95 18.55 13.75
C GLU A 66 9.30 17.13 14.26
N ARG A 67 10.36 16.53 13.71
CA ARG A 67 10.86 15.23 14.20
C ARG A 67 11.21 15.29 15.67
N ALA A 68 11.95 16.32 16.10
CA ALA A 68 12.34 16.48 17.50
C ALA A 68 11.12 16.69 18.42
N LYS A 69 10.09 17.42 17.94
CA LYS A 69 8.85 17.64 18.66
C LYS A 69 8.09 16.32 18.86
N VAL A 70 7.87 15.56 17.78
CA VAL A 70 7.18 14.26 17.84
C VAL A 70 7.97 13.28 18.71
N PHE A 71 9.30 13.23 18.58
CA PHE A 71 10.13 12.36 19.39
C PHE A 71 10.04 12.68 20.88
N ARG A 72 10.03 13.95 21.27
CA ARG A 72 9.81 14.35 22.68
C ARG A 72 8.48 13.83 23.21
N GLN A 73 7.38 14.01 22.47
CA GLN A 73 6.07 13.50 22.86
C GLN A 73 6.04 11.98 23.02
N LEU A 74 6.72 11.25 22.15
CA LEU A 74 6.80 9.77 22.20
C LEU A 74 7.68 9.29 23.36
N LYS A 75 8.77 10.02 23.67
CA LYS A 75 9.72 9.66 24.74
C LYS A 75 9.11 9.76 26.14
N ASP A 76 8.13 10.63 26.32
CA ASP A 76 7.45 10.83 27.62
C ASP A 76 6.43 9.72 27.94
N ILE A 77 6.13 8.86 26.95
CA ILE A 77 5.21 7.73 27.10
C ILE A 77 6.00 6.47 27.46
N GLU A 78 5.48 5.70 28.42
CA GLU A 78 5.97 4.36 28.72
C GLU A 78 5.13 3.31 27.97
N TYR A 79 5.79 2.49 27.13
CA TYR A 79 5.13 1.51 26.30
C TYR A 79 5.19 0.10 26.88
N GLN A 80 4.12 -0.69 26.69
CA GLN A 80 4.15 -2.12 26.93
C GLN A 80 5.03 -2.82 25.91
N ALA A 81 4.90 -2.45 24.63
CA ALA A 81 5.74 -2.92 23.55
C ALA A 81 5.91 -1.85 22.46
N VAL A 82 7.03 -1.91 21.73
CA VAL A 82 7.28 -1.14 20.51
C VAL A 82 7.59 -2.10 19.39
N PHE A 83 6.82 -2.06 18.31
CA PHE A 83 7.06 -2.80 17.08
C PHE A 83 7.64 -1.87 16.01
N SER A 84 8.72 -2.29 15.33
CA SER A 84 9.36 -1.49 14.28
C SER A 84 9.54 -2.31 13.01
N PRO A 85 8.53 -2.37 12.13
CA PRO A 85 8.65 -3.01 10.83
C PRO A 85 9.57 -2.27 9.86
N HIS A 86 9.82 -0.98 10.09
CA HIS A 86 10.69 -0.15 9.25
C HIS A 86 12.16 -0.22 9.66
N GLU A 87 13.02 -0.72 8.78
CA GLU A 87 14.40 -1.12 9.06
C GLU A 87 15.45 0.01 9.02
N SER A 88 15.07 1.25 8.68
CA SER A 88 16.05 2.33 8.55
C SER A 88 16.78 2.61 9.88
N THR A 89 18.06 2.93 9.82
CA THR A 89 18.87 3.32 10.99
C THR A 89 18.19 4.45 11.80
N ARG A 90 17.52 5.40 11.12
CA ARG A 90 16.78 6.47 11.80
C ARG A 90 15.60 5.95 12.62
N SER A 91 14.89 4.94 12.11
CA SER A 91 13.81 4.27 12.84
C SER A 91 14.34 3.50 14.05
N GLN A 92 15.48 2.83 13.91
CA GLN A 92 16.14 2.13 15.01
C GLN A 92 16.59 3.10 16.10
N LEU A 93 17.22 4.21 15.75
CA LEU A 93 17.64 5.25 16.71
C LEU A 93 16.44 5.85 17.47
N LEU A 94 15.32 6.08 16.79
CA LEU A 94 14.08 6.53 17.41
C LEU A 94 13.63 5.51 18.47
N VAL A 95 13.52 4.24 18.09
CA VAL A 95 13.07 3.16 19.00
C VAL A 95 14.03 2.99 20.17
N TRP A 96 15.34 3.14 19.94
CA TRP A 96 16.35 3.03 21.00
C TRP A 96 16.09 4.03 22.14
N GLY A 97 15.71 5.27 21.79
CA GLY A 97 15.45 6.34 22.76
C GLY A 97 14.10 6.25 23.49
N LEU A 98 13.21 5.32 23.17
CA LEU A 98 11.90 5.17 23.80
C LEU A 98 11.98 4.29 25.06
N LYS A 99 11.03 4.51 25.99
CA LYS A 99 10.84 3.67 27.19
C LYS A 99 9.82 2.58 26.90
N ALA A 100 10.23 1.32 26.87
CA ALA A 100 9.33 0.20 26.59
C ALA A 100 9.77 -1.07 27.33
N ASN A 101 8.80 -1.89 27.76
CA ASN A 101 9.08 -3.21 28.35
C ASN A 101 9.67 -4.17 27.29
N GLN A 102 9.20 -4.07 26.04
CA GLN A 102 9.70 -4.85 24.91
C GLN A 102 9.88 -3.95 23.68
N LYS A 103 11.00 -4.11 22.98
CA LYS A 103 11.27 -3.48 21.70
C LYS A 103 11.47 -4.59 20.67
N ILE A 104 10.67 -4.63 19.63
CA ILE A 104 10.58 -5.72 18.68
C ILE A 104 10.85 -5.17 17.27
N GLY A 105 11.80 -5.78 16.56
CA GLY A 105 12.15 -5.38 15.20
C GLY A 105 12.84 -6.51 14.44
N PHE A 106 13.28 -6.20 13.22
CA PHE A 106 14.00 -7.18 12.40
C PHE A 106 15.49 -7.22 12.74
N ASP A 107 16.08 -8.44 12.66
CA ASP A 107 17.51 -8.68 12.78
C ASP A 107 18.19 -8.42 11.42
N THR A 108 18.43 -7.14 11.12
CA THR A 108 18.99 -6.70 9.84
C THR A 108 20.46 -6.31 9.91
N ALA A 109 20.96 -6.05 11.12
CA ALA A 109 22.34 -5.66 11.36
C ALA A 109 22.76 -6.04 12.77
N TRP A 110 24.07 -6.17 13.03
CA TRP A 110 24.58 -6.56 14.34
C TRP A 110 24.11 -5.65 15.49
N TRP A 111 23.93 -4.36 15.22
CA TRP A 111 23.40 -3.41 16.22
C TRP A 111 21.88 -3.52 16.47
N SER A 112 21.13 -4.25 15.63
CA SER A 112 19.68 -4.46 15.84
C SER A 112 19.42 -5.06 17.22
N ARG A 113 20.29 -5.94 17.70
CA ARG A 113 20.19 -6.57 19.02
C ARG A 113 20.53 -5.65 20.19
N LEU A 114 21.13 -4.48 19.92
CA LEU A 114 21.33 -3.43 20.93
C LEU A 114 20.09 -2.54 21.07
N VAL A 115 19.31 -2.42 20.00
CA VAL A 115 18.09 -1.59 19.94
C VAL A 115 16.86 -2.38 20.37
N TYR A 116 16.74 -3.61 19.90
CA TYR A 116 15.57 -4.46 20.11
C TYR A 116 15.84 -5.50 21.19
N SER A 117 14.92 -5.62 22.16
CA SER A 117 14.97 -6.69 23.15
C SER A 117 14.59 -8.06 22.55
N LYS A 118 13.86 -8.05 21.45
CA LYS A 118 13.51 -9.23 20.66
C LYS A 118 13.65 -8.92 19.18
N THR A 119 14.32 -9.79 18.43
CA THR A 119 14.49 -9.67 16.97
C THR A 119 13.83 -10.84 16.26
N VAL A 120 13.31 -10.57 15.07
CA VAL A 120 12.77 -11.56 14.14
C VAL A 120 13.57 -11.51 12.84
N ARG A 121 13.93 -12.65 12.27
CA ARG A 121 14.55 -12.69 10.95
C ARG A 121 13.51 -12.26 9.90
N ARG A 122 13.85 -11.28 9.06
CA ARG A 122 13.02 -10.88 7.94
C ARG A 122 13.16 -11.89 6.81
N ASP A 123 12.10 -12.64 6.54
CA ASP A 123 12.08 -13.62 5.48
C ASP A 123 11.76 -12.96 4.13
N GLN A 124 12.74 -12.90 3.23
CA GLN A 124 12.56 -12.25 1.92
C GLN A 124 11.72 -13.08 0.95
N SER A 125 11.44 -14.33 1.24
CA SER A 125 10.57 -15.19 0.43
C SER A 125 9.07 -14.87 0.61
N LEU A 126 8.72 -14.13 1.68
CA LEU A 126 7.33 -13.76 1.95
C LEU A 126 6.95 -12.43 1.27
N PRO A 127 5.68 -12.21 0.96
CA PRO A 127 5.13 -10.88 0.67
C PRO A 127 5.38 -9.91 1.82
N ASP A 128 5.55 -8.61 1.52
CA ASP A 128 5.94 -7.64 2.54
C ASP A 128 4.91 -7.50 3.66
N SER A 129 3.63 -7.66 3.36
CA SER A 129 2.56 -7.73 4.36
C SER A 129 2.81 -8.82 5.41
N LEU A 130 3.18 -10.01 4.96
CA LEU A 130 3.51 -11.15 5.84
C LEU A 130 4.85 -10.97 6.53
N ARG A 131 5.84 -10.35 5.87
CA ARG A 131 7.11 -9.97 6.52
C ARG A 131 6.85 -9.08 7.73
N GLN A 132 6.06 -8.02 7.58
CA GLN A 132 5.73 -7.11 8.68
C GLN A 132 4.95 -7.83 9.79
N PHE A 133 3.93 -8.60 9.43
CA PHE A 133 3.15 -9.42 10.38
C PHE A 133 4.03 -10.40 11.17
N SER A 134 5.11 -10.91 10.57
CA SER A 134 6.01 -11.88 11.22
C SER A 134 6.67 -11.35 12.50
N LEU A 135 6.68 -10.03 12.74
CA LEU A 135 7.16 -9.47 14.01
C LEU A 135 6.38 -9.97 15.23
N LEU A 136 5.13 -10.39 15.06
CA LEU A 136 4.33 -11.00 16.12
C LEU A 136 4.89 -12.35 16.58
N ARG A 137 5.72 -13.02 15.78
CA ARG A 137 6.42 -14.26 16.18
C ARG A 137 7.34 -14.07 17.39
N ALA A 138 7.76 -12.82 17.65
CA ALA A 138 8.52 -12.48 18.85
C ALA A 138 7.72 -12.66 20.15
N ILE A 139 6.37 -12.64 20.06
CA ILE A 139 5.46 -12.79 21.20
C ILE A 139 4.65 -14.09 21.12
N ASP A 140 4.41 -14.60 19.92
CA ASP A 140 3.71 -15.86 19.66
C ASP A 140 4.48 -16.70 18.62
N PRO A 141 5.35 -17.62 19.07
CA PRO A 141 6.08 -18.50 18.17
C PRO A 141 5.19 -19.48 17.38
N GLN A 142 3.95 -19.73 17.81
CA GLN A 142 3.03 -20.64 17.11
C GLN A 142 2.58 -20.09 15.75
N LEU A 143 2.72 -18.78 15.55
CA LEU A 143 2.48 -18.16 14.24
C LEU A 143 3.37 -18.70 13.13
N ASN A 144 4.47 -19.41 13.46
CA ASN A 144 5.29 -20.08 12.43
C ASN A 144 4.47 -21.05 11.57
N THR A 145 3.53 -21.78 12.18
CA THR A 145 2.67 -22.72 11.45
C THR A 145 1.66 -22.02 10.56
N ALA A 146 1.28 -20.78 10.88
CA ALA A 146 0.34 -20.01 10.07
C ALA A 146 0.88 -19.65 8.68
N TYR A 147 2.21 -19.66 8.50
CA TYR A 147 2.86 -19.41 7.21
C TYR A 147 3.10 -20.68 6.39
N GLN A 148 2.99 -21.86 7.02
CA GLN A 148 3.15 -23.12 6.32
C GLN A 148 1.97 -23.34 5.38
N ASN A 149 2.27 -23.67 4.12
CA ASN A 149 1.27 -23.92 3.07
C ASN A 149 0.50 -22.69 2.55
N LEU A 150 0.94 -21.46 2.85
CA LEU A 150 0.37 -20.28 2.20
C LEU A 150 0.85 -20.21 0.74
N ASP A 151 -0.09 -20.27 -0.20
CA ASP A 151 0.20 -19.85 -1.56
C ASP A 151 0.23 -18.30 -1.61
N THR A 152 1.42 -17.76 -1.82
CA THR A 152 1.62 -16.29 -1.86
C THR A 152 1.57 -15.73 -3.28
N GLY A 153 1.50 -16.61 -4.29
CA GLY A 153 1.57 -16.23 -5.69
C GLY A 153 2.93 -15.64 -6.12
N LEU A 154 3.98 -15.75 -5.29
CA LEU A 154 5.31 -15.20 -5.59
C LEU A 154 6.24 -16.18 -6.31
N THR A 155 5.92 -17.48 -6.28
CA THR A 155 6.80 -18.56 -6.71
C THR A 155 6.66 -18.91 -8.19
N ASN A 156 5.80 -18.24 -8.93
CA ASN A 156 5.57 -18.57 -10.34
C ASN A 156 6.74 -18.06 -11.21
N PRO A 157 7.32 -18.90 -12.07
CA PRO A 157 8.48 -18.54 -12.87
C PRO A 157 8.18 -17.40 -13.85
N SER A 158 9.13 -16.55 -13.96
CA SER A 158 9.20 -15.21 -14.52
C SER A 158 8.86 -15.01 -16.01
N ASN A 159 8.32 -15.98 -16.72
CA ASN A 159 8.07 -15.89 -18.16
C ASN A 159 6.62 -15.59 -18.54
N GLN A 160 5.74 -15.29 -17.55
CA GLN A 160 4.37 -14.92 -17.83
C GLN A 160 4.22 -13.39 -17.90
N ASN A 161 3.52 -12.93 -18.94
CA ASN A 161 3.18 -11.52 -19.09
C ASN A 161 2.07 -11.07 -18.12
N THR A 162 1.31 -12.03 -17.59
CA THR A 162 0.14 -11.78 -16.75
C THR A 162 0.10 -12.77 -15.59
N TYR A 163 -0.09 -12.24 -14.36
CA TYR A 163 -0.27 -13.01 -13.13
C TYR A 163 -1.65 -12.74 -12.57
N ASP A 164 -2.44 -13.80 -12.42
CA ASP A 164 -3.78 -13.77 -11.84
C ASP A 164 -3.71 -14.31 -10.40
N PHE A 165 -4.20 -13.52 -9.44
CA PHE A 165 -4.17 -13.86 -8.02
C PHE A 165 -5.56 -14.22 -7.46
N PHE A 166 -6.54 -14.52 -8.33
CA PHE A 166 -7.88 -14.87 -7.88
C PHE A 166 -7.90 -16.11 -6.99
N ASP A 167 -7.12 -17.13 -7.33
CA ASP A 167 -7.05 -18.39 -6.60
C ASP A 167 -6.06 -18.38 -5.41
N VAL A 168 -5.31 -17.30 -5.23
CA VAL A 168 -4.40 -17.17 -4.09
C VAL A 168 -5.19 -16.89 -2.82
N GLY A 169 -5.16 -17.84 -1.88
CA GLY A 169 -5.81 -17.70 -0.58
C GLY A 169 -5.11 -16.67 0.30
N ILE A 170 -5.81 -15.57 0.64
CA ILE A 170 -5.35 -14.59 1.64
C ILE A 170 -6.19 -14.84 2.91
N PRO A 171 -5.59 -15.34 4.01
CA PRO A 171 -6.33 -15.53 5.26
C PRO A 171 -6.83 -14.18 5.82
N ASP A 172 -7.95 -14.19 6.52
CA ASP A 172 -8.54 -12.97 7.10
C ASP A 172 -7.56 -12.20 7.98
N TRP A 173 -6.73 -12.90 8.76
CA TRP A 173 -5.73 -12.27 9.62
C TRP A 173 -4.62 -11.55 8.82
N ALA A 174 -4.38 -11.96 7.57
CA ALA A 174 -3.39 -11.36 6.66
C ALA A 174 -4.01 -10.39 5.64
N SER A 175 -5.34 -10.22 5.64
CA SER A 175 -6.03 -9.32 4.71
C SER A 175 -5.64 -7.86 4.94
N LEU A 176 -5.51 -7.09 3.86
CA LEU A 176 -5.44 -5.62 3.92
C LEU A 176 -6.82 -4.99 4.01
N ASP A 177 -7.88 -5.68 3.62
CA ASP A 177 -9.23 -5.15 3.60
C ASP A 177 -9.64 -4.66 5.00
N VAL A 178 -10.01 -3.37 5.08
CA VAL A 178 -10.46 -2.69 6.29
C VAL A 178 -11.85 -2.08 6.12
N THR A 179 -12.60 -2.49 5.12
CA THR A 179 -13.92 -1.91 4.80
C THR A 179 -14.90 -2.01 5.96
N SER A 180 -14.86 -3.09 6.74
CA SER A 180 -15.67 -3.29 7.95
C SER A 180 -15.03 -2.72 9.22
N GLU A 181 -13.80 -2.24 9.17
CA GLU A 181 -13.00 -1.84 10.33
C GLU A 181 -12.74 -0.31 10.36
N THR A 182 -13.56 0.48 9.68
CA THR A 182 -13.50 1.95 9.70
C THR A 182 -14.51 2.54 10.68
N ARG A 183 -14.09 3.57 11.44
CA ARG A 183 -14.93 4.28 12.44
C ARG A 183 -16.06 5.08 11.80
N VAL A 184 -15.90 5.48 10.55
CA VAL A 184 -16.86 6.27 9.78
C VAL A 184 -17.05 5.68 8.40
N GLN A 185 -18.23 5.84 7.83
CA GLN A 185 -18.57 5.27 6.52
C GLN A 185 -18.58 6.34 5.41
N THR A 186 -18.58 7.60 5.76
CA THR A 186 -18.51 8.75 4.86
C THR A 186 -17.82 9.93 5.56
N THR A 187 -17.56 11.00 4.80
CA THR A 187 -17.11 12.30 5.29
C THR A 187 -17.82 13.40 4.51
N GLU A 188 -17.91 14.61 5.06
CA GLU A 188 -18.50 15.76 4.33
C GLU A 188 -17.81 16.01 3.00
N GLY A 189 -16.46 15.87 2.94
CA GLY A 189 -15.70 16.02 1.70
C GLY A 189 -16.03 14.93 0.67
N PHE A 190 -16.27 13.69 1.12
CA PHE A 190 -16.69 12.62 0.23
C PHE A 190 -18.10 12.82 -0.29
N ASP A 191 -19.06 13.24 0.55
CA ASP A 191 -20.42 13.54 0.14
C ASP A 191 -20.45 14.71 -0.84
N HIS A 192 -19.62 15.75 -0.63
CA HIS A 192 -19.42 16.85 -1.57
C HIS A 192 -18.86 16.37 -2.92
N LEU A 193 -17.86 15.47 -2.89
CA LEU A 193 -17.29 14.88 -4.11
C LEU A 193 -18.36 14.16 -4.94
N LEU A 194 -19.20 13.33 -4.30
CA LEU A 194 -20.27 12.61 -4.98
C LEU A 194 -21.36 13.54 -5.52
N SER A 195 -21.63 14.63 -4.85
CA SER A 195 -22.55 15.68 -5.33
C SER A 195 -21.99 16.41 -6.56
N LYS A 196 -20.67 16.68 -6.57
CA LYS A 196 -19.97 17.32 -7.69
C LYS A 196 -19.87 16.40 -8.90
N TYR A 197 -19.66 15.11 -8.66
CA TYR A 197 -19.47 14.08 -9.69
C TYR A 197 -20.45 12.90 -9.52
N PRO A 198 -21.76 13.07 -9.84
CA PRO A 198 -22.78 12.05 -9.58
C PRO A 198 -22.51 10.69 -10.23
N SER A 199 -21.80 10.66 -11.36
CA SER A 199 -21.42 9.41 -12.04
C SER A 199 -20.48 8.52 -11.21
N LEU A 200 -19.80 9.05 -10.20
CA LEU A 200 -19.00 8.25 -9.26
C LEU A 200 -19.84 7.24 -8.46
N ASN A 201 -21.14 7.47 -8.31
CA ASN A 201 -22.07 6.53 -7.68
C ASN A 201 -22.41 5.31 -8.55
N GLN A 202 -21.96 5.27 -9.79
CA GLN A 202 -22.28 4.20 -10.76
C GLN A 202 -21.17 3.13 -10.83
N GLY A 203 -20.31 3.03 -9.81
CA GLY A 203 -19.23 2.07 -9.78
C GLY A 203 -18.14 2.33 -10.85
N PRO A 204 -17.46 3.47 -10.81
CA PRO A 204 -16.46 3.82 -11.81
C PRO A 204 -15.29 2.84 -11.85
N VAL A 205 -14.60 2.80 -12.98
CA VAL A 205 -13.25 2.25 -13.06
C VAL A 205 -12.27 3.38 -12.77
N LEU A 206 -11.39 3.17 -11.81
CA LEU A 206 -10.39 4.14 -11.40
C LEU A 206 -9.09 3.93 -12.18
N MET A 207 -8.45 5.02 -12.58
CA MET A 207 -7.15 5.05 -13.24
C MET A 207 -6.15 5.82 -12.38
N ALA A 208 -5.06 5.18 -11.95
CA ALA A 208 -3.99 5.80 -11.17
C ALA A 208 -2.68 5.81 -11.97
N PRO A 209 -2.47 6.78 -12.88
CA PRO A 209 -1.33 6.82 -13.79
C PRO A 209 -0.03 7.29 -13.10
N GLY A 210 -0.13 7.86 -11.91
CA GLY A 210 1.00 8.40 -11.17
C GLY A 210 1.90 7.33 -10.53
N SER A 211 3.12 7.72 -10.26
CA SER A 211 4.07 7.02 -9.38
C SER A 211 5.16 7.99 -8.93
N VAL A 212 5.68 7.78 -7.71
CA VAL A 212 6.84 8.53 -7.19
C VAL A 212 8.10 8.27 -8.05
N TRP A 213 8.18 7.09 -8.66
CA TRP A 213 9.31 6.66 -9.47
C TRP A 213 8.96 6.72 -10.96
N GLU A 214 9.68 7.55 -11.73
CA GLU A 214 9.40 7.76 -13.16
C GLU A 214 9.43 6.45 -13.95
N THR A 215 10.37 5.57 -13.62
CA THR A 215 10.50 4.28 -14.34
C THR A 215 9.36 3.29 -14.05
N LYS A 216 8.53 3.54 -13.04
CA LYS A 216 7.33 2.75 -12.76
C LYS A 216 6.08 3.26 -13.47
N LYS A 217 6.15 4.42 -14.10
CA LYS A 217 5.00 4.97 -14.85
C LYS A 217 4.84 4.28 -16.18
N TRP A 218 3.68 3.68 -16.37
CA TRP A 218 3.27 3.20 -17.69
C TRP A 218 2.94 4.40 -18.61
N THR A 219 2.83 4.15 -19.90
CA THR A 219 2.63 5.22 -20.89
C THR A 219 1.27 5.88 -20.75
N GLU A 220 1.20 7.17 -21.05
CA GLU A 220 -0.05 7.93 -21.08
C GLU A 220 -1.02 7.36 -22.09
N GLU A 221 -0.52 6.98 -23.28
CA GLU A 221 -1.28 6.35 -24.35
C GLU A 221 -1.88 5.02 -23.93
N GLY A 222 -1.16 4.25 -23.11
CA GLY A 222 -1.64 3.00 -22.54
C GLY A 222 -2.83 3.22 -21.62
N PHE A 223 -2.74 4.17 -20.69
CA PHE A 223 -3.85 4.53 -19.81
C PHE A 223 -5.06 5.08 -20.58
N VAL A 224 -4.83 5.96 -21.57
CA VAL A 224 -5.91 6.50 -22.43
C VAL A 224 -6.61 5.38 -23.21
N ALA A 225 -5.87 4.43 -23.77
CA ALA A 225 -6.45 3.32 -24.53
C ALA A 225 -7.31 2.41 -23.64
N VAL A 226 -6.84 2.06 -22.43
CA VAL A 226 -7.63 1.27 -21.47
C VAL A 226 -8.87 2.05 -21.00
N ALA A 227 -8.70 3.31 -20.65
CA ALA A 227 -9.80 4.17 -20.21
C ALA A 227 -10.86 4.32 -21.31
N THR A 228 -10.45 4.53 -22.56
CA THR A 228 -11.36 4.63 -23.71
C THR A 228 -12.13 3.33 -23.96
N ALA A 229 -11.46 2.19 -23.78
CA ALA A 229 -12.12 0.89 -23.96
C ALA A 229 -13.27 0.70 -22.94
N VAL A 230 -13.05 1.08 -21.69
CA VAL A 230 -14.01 0.85 -20.60
C VAL A 230 -15.05 1.98 -20.45
N SER A 231 -14.74 3.20 -20.91
CA SER A 231 -15.65 4.37 -20.78
C SER A 231 -16.93 4.25 -21.58
N LYS A 232 -17.03 3.26 -22.46
CA LYS A 232 -18.25 2.92 -23.22
C LYS A 232 -19.34 2.34 -22.32
N ASP A 233 -18.94 1.62 -21.28
CA ASP A 233 -19.84 0.84 -20.45
C ASP A 233 -19.91 1.35 -18.99
N ARG A 234 -18.87 2.07 -18.54
CA ARG A 234 -18.73 2.52 -17.15
C ARG A 234 -18.10 3.90 -17.06
N PRO A 235 -18.42 4.71 -16.04
CA PRO A 235 -17.66 5.92 -15.76
C PRO A 235 -16.20 5.63 -15.49
N VAL A 236 -15.33 6.53 -15.90
CA VAL A 236 -13.89 6.45 -15.65
C VAL A 236 -13.45 7.67 -14.86
N ALA A 237 -12.71 7.45 -13.76
CA ALA A 237 -12.14 8.54 -12.97
C ALA A 237 -10.62 8.37 -12.81
N PHE A 238 -9.88 9.38 -13.22
CA PHE A 238 -8.45 9.48 -12.97
C PHE A 238 -8.21 10.03 -11.57
N ILE A 239 -7.45 9.30 -10.77
CA ILE A 239 -7.11 9.61 -9.39
C ILE A 239 -5.60 9.83 -9.24
N GLY A 240 -5.22 10.67 -8.29
CA GLY A 240 -3.82 10.97 -8.01
C GLY A 240 -3.67 12.00 -6.91
N SER A 241 -2.42 12.26 -6.52
CA SER A 241 -2.07 13.35 -5.62
C SER A 241 -2.29 14.73 -6.27
N PRO A 242 -2.28 15.83 -5.51
CA PRO A 242 -2.29 17.19 -6.09
C PRO A 242 -1.19 17.45 -7.12
N ALA A 243 -0.01 16.82 -6.95
CA ALA A 243 1.09 16.95 -7.90
C ALA A 243 0.84 16.23 -9.23
N GLU A 244 -0.14 15.33 -9.29
CA GLU A 244 -0.53 14.56 -10.47
C GLU A 244 -1.80 15.10 -11.15
N SER A 245 -2.39 16.18 -10.61
CA SER A 245 -3.66 16.75 -11.12
C SER A 245 -3.59 17.13 -12.58
N GLU A 246 -2.50 17.77 -13.02
CA GLU A 246 -2.31 18.16 -14.42
C GLU A 246 -2.23 16.95 -15.35
N LEU A 247 -1.49 15.91 -14.97
CA LEU A 247 -1.42 14.65 -15.70
C LEU A 247 -2.81 14.01 -15.82
N CYS A 248 -3.49 13.82 -14.69
CA CYS A 248 -4.79 13.18 -14.65
C CYS A 248 -5.85 13.95 -15.45
N GLN A 249 -5.83 15.30 -15.38
CA GLN A 249 -6.74 16.13 -16.15
C GLN A 249 -6.48 16.03 -17.65
N ARG A 250 -5.21 16.02 -18.08
CA ARG A 250 -4.84 15.84 -19.51
C ARG A 250 -5.32 14.50 -20.04
N LEU A 251 -5.14 13.41 -19.29
CA LEU A 251 -5.61 12.09 -19.67
C LEU A 251 -7.14 12.01 -19.72
N ALA A 252 -7.82 12.56 -18.71
CA ALA A 252 -9.28 12.58 -18.68
C ALA A 252 -9.88 13.32 -19.89
N ASN A 253 -9.28 14.46 -20.29
CA ASN A 253 -9.72 15.22 -21.46
C ASN A 253 -9.57 14.44 -22.79
N SER A 254 -8.72 13.40 -22.82
CA SER A 254 -8.49 12.55 -24.01
C SER A 254 -9.46 11.37 -24.09
N VAL A 255 -10.32 11.17 -23.08
CA VAL A 255 -11.21 10.01 -22.97
C VAL A 255 -12.66 10.47 -22.84
N PRO A 256 -13.58 10.03 -23.71
CA PRO A 256 -15.01 10.36 -23.57
C PRO A 256 -15.56 9.90 -22.21
N ASN A 257 -16.40 10.72 -21.59
CA ASN A 257 -17.06 10.41 -20.32
C ASN A 257 -16.11 10.08 -19.15
N ALA A 258 -14.85 10.49 -19.24
CA ALA A 258 -13.92 10.39 -18.12
C ALA A 258 -13.80 11.73 -17.37
N MET A 259 -13.41 11.63 -16.10
CA MET A 259 -13.14 12.78 -15.25
C MET A 259 -11.81 12.64 -14.53
N SER A 260 -11.24 13.76 -14.10
CA SER A 260 -10.13 13.79 -13.15
C SER A 260 -10.64 14.30 -11.82
N ILE A 261 -10.30 13.57 -10.75
CA ILE A 261 -10.52 13.99 -9.36
C ILE A 261 -9.19 13.99 -8.58
N ALA A 262 -8.09 13.98 -9.30
CA ALA A 262 -6.76 14.02 -8.70
C ALA A 262 -6.55 15.29 -7.89
N GLY A 263 -6.13 15.13 -6.63
CA GLY A 263 -5.95 16.24 -5.68
C GLY A 263 -7.24 16.73 -5.00
N GLU A 264 -8.42 16.19 -5.34
CA GLU A 264 -9.69 16.59 -4.74
C GLU A 264 -10.12 15.74 -3.54
N THR A 265 -9.38 14.70 -3.22
CA THR A 265 -9.69 13.76 -2.15
C THR A 265 -8.52 13.62 -1.17
N SER A 266 -8.85 13.48 0.11
CA SER A 266 -7.91 12.93 1.09
C SER A 266 -7.68 11.43 0.82
N LEU A 267 -6.67 10.86 1.44
CA LEU A 267 -6.38 9.43 1.31
C LEU A 267 -7.56 8.55 1.77
N PHE A 268 -8.27 8.97 2.81
CA PHE A 268 -9.44 8.23 3.31
C PHE A 268 -10.64 8.36 2.37
N GLU A 269 -10.88 9.53 1.80
CA GLU A 269 -11.94 9.72 0.81
C GLU A 269 -11.67 8.95 -0.48
N THR A 270 -10.40 8.88 -0.91
CA THR A 270 -10.00 7.99 -2.01
C THR A 270 -10.30 6.53 -1.69
N HIS A 271 -10.04 6.08 -0.45
CA HIS A 271 -10.40 4.73 0.00
C HIS A 271 -11.93 4.51 -0.01
N LEU A 272 -12.73 5.49 0.45
CA LEU A 272 -14.18 5.40 0.38
C LEU A 272 -14.67 5.28 -1.07
N LEU A 273 -14.10 6.06 -1.99
CA LEU A 273 -14.41 5.94 -3.42
C LEU A 273 -14.03 4.55 -3.96
N MET A 274 -12.86 4.04 -3.59
CA MET A 274 -12.42 2.71 -4.00
C MET A 274 -13.38 1.61 -3.55
N ARG A 275 -14.00 1.73 -2.36
CA ARG A 275 -14.98 0.75 -1.85
C ARG A 275 -16.23 0.62 -2.72
N GLN A 276 -16.63 1.68 -3.43
CA GLN A 276 -17.80 1.69 -4.30
C GLN A 276 -17.46 1.63 -5.79
N SER A 277 -16.18 1.53 -6.13
CA SER A 277 -15.69 1.43 -7.51
C SER A 277 -15.70 -0.02 -8.01
N SER A 278 -15.64 -0.21 -9.31
CA SER A 278 -15.66 -1.54 -9.94
C SER A 278 -14.27 -2.16 -10.03
N ALA A 279 -13.25 -1.37 -10.34
CA ALA A 279 -11.85 -1.81 -10.41
C ALA A 279 -10.89 -0.62 -10.38
N LEU A 280 -9.60 -0.92 -10.11
CA LEU A 280 -8.50 0.01 -10.29
C LEU A 280 -7.53 -0.50 -11.35
N VAL A 281 -7.10 0.39 -12.26
CA VAL A 281 -5.91 0.20 -13.10
C VAL A 281 -4.81 1.14 -12.61
N ALA A 282 -3.66 0.59 -12.22
CA ALA A 282 -2.57 1.37 -11.60
C ALA A 282 -1.20 0.86 -11.98
N ASN A 283 -0.19 1.70 -11.81
CA ASN A 283 1.19 1.26 -11.74
C ASN A 283 1.47 0.53 -10.40
N ASP A 284 2.64 -0.12 -10.28
CA ASP A 284 3.20 -0.54 -9.00
C ASP A 284 3.45 0.68 -8.10
N SER A 285 2.44 1.08 -7.32
CA SER A 285 2.40 2.33 -6.55
C SER A 285 1.56 2.21 -5.27
N GLY A 286 1.58 3.25 -4.45
CA GLY A 286 0.76 3.33 -3.22
C GLY A 286 -0.74 3.19 -3.46
N SER A 287 -1.25 3.67 -4.60
CA SER A 287 -2.67 3.58 -4.96
C SER A 287 -3.14 2.13 -5.10
N MET A 288 -2.29 1.24 -5.61
CA MET A 288 -2.55 -0.20 -5.69
C MET A 288 -2.78 -0.81 -4.29
N HIS A 289 -1.94 -0.44 -3.31
CA HIS A 289 -2.10 -0.95 -1.94
C HIS A 289 -3.31 -0.33 -1.22
N LEU A 290 -3.63 0.93 -1.54
CA LEU A 290 -4.84 1.58 -1.03
C LEU A 290 -6.10 0.88 -1.56
N ALA A 291 -6.13 0.51 -2.84
CA ALA A 291 -7.22 -0.25 -3.43
C ALA A 291 -7.36 -1.65 -2.79
N ALA A 292 -6.24 -2.30 -2.49
CA ALA A 292 -6.25 -3.57 -1.77
C ALA A 292 -6.86 -3.44 -0.36
N SER A 293 -6.64 -2.29 0.33
CA SER A 293 -7.27 -2.02 1.63
C SER A 293 -8.78 -1.75 1.56
N ALA A 294 -9.27 -1.42 0.38
CA ALA A 294 -10.70 -1.24 0.08
C ALA A 294 -11.36 -2.51 -0.50
N GLY A 295 -10.62 -3.62 -0.61
CA GLY A 295 -11.13 -4.84 -1.23
C GLY A 295 -11.39 -4.73 -2.74
N LEU A 296 -10.94 -3.64 -3.38
CA LEU A 296 -11.24 -3.34 -4.78
C LEU A 296 -10.45 -4.28 -5.72
N PRO A 297 -11.08 -4.83 -6.78
CA PRO A 297 -10.37 -5.52 -7.86
C PRO A 297 -9.29 -4.65 -8.53
N ILE A 298 -8.11 -5.24 -8.82
CA ILE A 298 -6.95 -4.47 -9.28
C ILE A 298 -6.33 -5.08 -10.52
N VAL A 299 -6.06 -4.25 -11.53
CA VAL A 299 -5.09 -4.54 -12.58
C VAL A 299 -3.89 -3.61 -12.38
N SER A 300 -2.71 -4.19 -12.17
CA SER A 300 -1.50 -3.39 -11.97
C SER A 300 -0.44 -3.66 -13.03
N VAL A 301 0.21 -2.60 -13.48
CA VAL A 301 1.32 -2.66 -14.45
C VAL A 301 2.64 -2.61 -13.71
N PHE A 302 3.48 -3.64 -13.94
CA PHE A 302 4.80 -3.76 -13.34
C PHE A 302 5.89 -3.61 -14.40
N GLY A 303 6.80 -2.69 -14.15
CA GLY A 303 7.94 -2.40 -15.01
C GLY A 303 9.28 -2.81 -14.38
N PRO A 304 10.02 -1.89 -13.74
CA PRO A 304 11.38 -2.12 -13.25
C PRO A 304 11.49 -3.07 -12.06
N THR A 305 10.38 -3.32 -11.36
CA THR A 305 10.27 -4.19 -10.19
C THR A 305 9.67 -5.54 -10.54
N VAL A 306 9.86 -6.53 -9.67
CA VAL A 306 9.40 -7.91 -9.87
C VAL A 306 8.61 -8.42 -8.67
N LEU A 307 7.70 -9.37 -8.91
CA LEU A 307 6.83 -9.96 -7.88
C LEU A 307 7.58 -10.58 -6.68
N PRO A 308 8.72 -11.27 -6.87
CA PRO A 308 9.51 -11.81 -5.75
C PRO A 308 9.96 -10.77 -4.73
N PHE A 309 9.92 -9.47 -5.04
CA PHE A 309 10.16 -8.42 -4.03
C PHE A 309 9.06 -8.34 -2.95
N GLY A 310 7.90 -8.96 -3.20
CA GLY A 310 6.84 -9.10 -2.22
C GLY A 310 5.82 -7.96 -2.20
N TYR A 311 5.82 -7.08 -3.20
CA TYR A 311 4.95 -5.89 -3.26
C TYR A 311 3.78 -6.04 -4.24
N ARG A 312 3.34 -7.26 -4.55
CA ARG A 312 2.17 -7.46 -5.40
C ARG A 312 0.90 -6.82 -4.78
N PRO A 313 -0.17 -6.56 -5.57
CA PRO A 313 -1.46 -6.20 -4.99
C PRO A 313 -1.94 -7.34 -4.07
N TRP A 314 -2.10 -7.03 -2.78
CA TRP A 314 -2.43 -8.02 -1.76
C TRP A 314 -3.95 -8.07 -1.56
N VAL A 315 -4.65 -8.44 -2.62
CA VAL A 315 -6.10 -8.64 -2.68
C VAL A 315 -6.39 -9.82 -3.62
N LYS A 316 -7.45 -10.56 -3.33
CA LYS A 316 -7.76 -11.83 -4.00
C LYS A 316 -8.08 -11.64 -5.49
N ASN A 317 -8.88 -10.64 -5.85
CA ASN A 317 -9.21 -10.36 -7.26
C ASN A 317 -8.25 -9.33 -7.84
N SER A 318 -7.04 -9.76 -8.20
CA SER A 318 -6.05 -8.88 -8.83
C SER A 318 -5.26 -9.58 -9.92
N ILE A 319 -4.86 -8.80 -10.93
CA ILE A 319 -4.02 -9.26 -12.04
C ILE A 319 -2.85 -8.29 -12.18
N VAL A 320 -1.64 -8.83 -12.27
CA VAL A 320 -0.43 -8.08 -12.60
C VAL A 320 -0.07 -8.32 -14.05
N VAL A 321 0.12 -7.26 -14.80
CA VAL A 321 0.54 -7.27 -16.21
C VAL A 321 1.95 -6.68 -16.30
N GLN A 322 2.86 -7.38 -17.01
CA GLN A 322 4.25 -6.99 -17.13
C GLN A 322 4.88 -7.50 -18.42
N GLN A 323 6.07 -6.98 -18.78
CA GLN A 323 6.90 -7.51 -19.85
C GLN A 323 8.05 -8.35 -19.27
N PRO A 324 8.30 -9.57 -19.77
CA PRO A 324 9.47 -10.36 -19.39
C PRO A 324 10.70 -9.82 -20.12
N LEU A 325 11.56 -9.11 -19.40
CA LEU A 325 12.82 -8.55 -19.90
C LEU A 325 13.98 -8.92 -19.00
N GLU A 326 15.11 -9.29 -19.59
CA GLU A 326 16.33 -9.69 -18.86
C GLU A 326 16.89 -8.57 -17.98
N CYS A 327 16.67 -7.30 -18.34
CA CYS A 327 17.15 -6.16 -17.56
C CYS A 327 16.36 -5.92 -16.26
N ARG A 328 15.33 -6.71 -15.96
CA ARG A 328 14.53 -6.62 -14.73
C ARG A 328 15.02 -7.66 -13.71
N PRO A 329 15.08 -7.30 -12.41
CA PRO A 329 14.76 -5.98 -11.83
C PRO A 329 15.90 -4.97 -11.97
N CYS A 330 15.56 -3.68 -12.10
CA CYS A 330 16.53 -2.58 -12.15
C CYS A 330 16.92 -2.03 -10.76
N GLY A 331 16.61 -2.75 -9.69
CA GLY A 331 16.81 -2.39 -8.29
C GLY A 331 15.58 -2.69 -7.45
N LEU A 332 15.68 -2.46 -6.14
CA LEU A 332 14.61 -2.76 -5.16
C LEU A 332 13.39 -1.84 -5.31
N HIS A 333 13.60 -0.65 -5.83
CA HIS A 333 12.58 0.36 -6.09
C HIS A 333 12.69 0.82 -7.55
N GLY A 334 11.75 1.61 -8.01
CA GLY A 334 11.90 2.34 -9.28
C GLY A 334 13.02 3.38 -9.21
N GLN A 335 13.33 3.98 -10.33
CA GLN A 335 14.36 5.02 -10.48
C GLN A 335 13.77 6.26 -11.18
N LYS A 336 14.51 7.37 -11.18
CA LYS A 336 14.13 8.58 -11.95
C LYS A 336 14.36 8.39 -13.44
N VAL A 337 15.38 7.62 -13.81
CA VAL A 337 15.78 7.36 -15.21
C VAL A 337 16.05 5.87 -15.37
N CYS A 338 15.67 5.30 -16.52
CA CYS A 338 15.99 3.91 -16.83
C CYS A 338 17.50 3.72 -16.97
N PRO A 339 18.12 2.76 -16.25
CA PRO A 339 19.58 2.58 -16.26
C PRO A 339 20.17 2.27 -17.64
N ILE A 340 19.38 1.62 -18.52
CA ILE A 340 19.80 1.27 -19.90
C ILE A 340 19.19 2.20 -20.96
N GLY A 341 18.44 3.24 -20.54
CA GLY A 341 17.88 4.28 -21.39
C GLY A 341 16.63 3.91 -22.19
N THR A 342 16.31 2.63 -22.39
CA THR A 342 15.21 2.19 -23.28
C THR A 342 13.81 2.34 -22.65
N HIS A 343 13.67 2.04 -21.37
CA HIS A 343 12.41 1.97 -20.62
C HIS A 343 11.37 1.02 -21.28
N GLU A 344 11.83 -0.02 -21.94
CA GLU A 344 11.00 -0.96 -22.69
C GLU A 344 9.97 -1.68 -21.84
N CYS A 345 10.29 -1.99 -20.58
CA CYS A 345 9.36 -2.66 -19.66
C CYS A 345 8.01 -1.95 -19.50
N MET A 346 7.97 -0.64 -19.78
CA MET A 346 6.75 0.17 -19.77
C MET A 346 6.32 0.60 -21.18
N LYS A 347 7.26 1.03 -22.03
CA LYS A 347 6.96 1.55 -23.36
C LYS A 347 6.48 0.47 -24.34
N ALA A 348 7.04 -0.74 -24.28
CA ALA A 348 6.65 -1.84 -25.17
C ALA A 348 5.40 -2.60 -24.69
N LEU A 349 4.90 -2.34 -23.48
CA LEU A 349 3.67 -2.96 -22.99
C LEU A 349 2.46 -2.28 -23.63
N SER A 350 1.82 -2.98 -24.58
CA SER A 350 0.59 -2.50 -25.22
C SER A 350 -0.60 -2.50 -24.26
N ALA A 351 -1.66 -1.76 -24.60
CA ALA A 351 -2.87 -1.69 -23.79
C ALA A 351 -3.68 -3.00 -23.77
N GLN A 352 -3.57 -3.83 -24.81
CA GLN A 352 -4.43 -5.01 -25.02
C GLN A 352 -4.38 -6.02 -23.84
N PRO A 353 -3.22 -6.44 -23.29
CA PRO A 353 -3.16 -7.32 -22.13
C PRO A 353 -3.82 -6.69 -20.88
N VAL A 354 -3.71 -5.37 -20.72
CA VAL A 354 -4.31 -4.64 -19.58
C VAL A 354 -5.83 -4.58 -19.72
N ILE A 355 -6.35 -4.35 -20.94
CA ILE A 355 -7.79 -4.38 -21.25
C ILE A 355 -8.36 -5.77 -20.99
N GLN A 356 -7.68 -6.83 -21.41
CA GLN A 356 -8.10 -8.21 -21.16
C GLN A 356 -8.12 -8.54 -19.67
N ALA A 357 -7.06 -8.14 -18.94
CA ALA A 357 -6.99 -8.30 -17.50
C ALA A 357 -8.12 -7.54 -16.79
N LEU A 358 -8.41 -6.30 -17.22
CA LEU A 358 -9.51 -5.50 -16.69
C LEU A 358 -10.87 -6.18 -16.96
N GLY A 359 -11.12 -6.66 -18.15
CA GLY A 359 -12.32 -7.45 -18.47
C GLY A 359 -12.46 -8.68 -17.57
N THR A 360 -11.37 -9.38 -17.29
CA THR A 360 -11.35 -10.54 -16.41
C THR A 360 -11.72 -10.17 -14.97
N VAL A 361 -11.14 -9.13 -14.37
CA VAL A 361 -11.46 -8.76 -12.98
C VAL A 361 -12.87 -8.17 -12.83
N LEU A 362 -13.41 -7.55 -13.89
CA LEU A 362 -14.78 -6.99 -13.90
C LEU A 362 -15.86 -8.05 -14.08
N SER A 363 -15.53 -9.24 -14.61
CA SER A 363 -16.47 -10.34 -14.82
C SER A 363 -16.65 -11.27 -13.61
N ARG A 364 -15.83 -11.08 -12.57
CA ARG A 364 -15.82 -11.85 -11.30
C ARG A 364 -16.64 -11.17 -10.22
#